data_de77311be045ec57792f8d22316fa8c5
#
_entry.id   de77311be045ec57792f8d22316fa8c5
#
_cell.length_a   1.000
_cell.length_b   1.000
_cell.length_c   1.000
_cell.angle_alpha   90.00
_cell.angle_beta   90.00
_cell.angle_gamma   90.00
#
_symmetry.space_group_name_H-M   'P 1'
#
loop_
_entity.id
_entity.type
_entity.pdbx_description
1 polymer ?
#
loop_
_entity_poly.entity_id
_entity_poly.type
_entity_poly.pdbx_seq_one_letter_code
_entity_poly.pdbx_strand_id
1 'polypeptide(L)'
;IKQPISYALFKQQFDKVHNELMIGNSYLTNLTFPTPIQSNHSLKEIFYRSSAKYKLWIKNEFVVFSPEIFLQLNGNKMSSFPMKGTIDAAQEDAESAILSNTKEMAEHVSIVDLIRNDMSIHASEVKVKRFRYIDKINTHEKKLLQVSSEISGTLTDYGKENFGEVLFSLLPAGSISGAPKHKTLEIIKAVENYDRGYYSGVFGIFDGKTFDSGVMIRFIEQLGDQLIFKSGGGIHSLSDPKSEYEEMIDKVYVPIY
;
A
#
# COMPACT_ATOMS: atom_id res chain seq x y z
N ILE A 1 16.69 -0.58 -16.15
CA ILE A 1 17.01 -2.00 -15.88
C ILE A 1 16.68 -2.27 -14.42
N LYS A 2 15.99 -3.39 -14.12
CA LYS A 2 15.70 -3.84 -12.76
C LYS A 2 16.43 -5.17 -12.47
N GLN A 3 16.91 -5.32 -11.23
CA GLN A 3 17.66 -6.50 -10.78
C GLN A 3 16.96 -7.09 -9.53
N PRO A 4 15.80 -7.76 -9.68
CA PRO A 4 15.09 -8.33 -8.56
C PRO A 4 15.87 -9.48 -7.92
N ILE A 5 15.55 -9.80 -6.68
CA ILE A 5 16.07 -11.01 -6.03
C ILE A 5 15.68 -12.27 -6.81
N SER A 6 16.42 -13.35 -6.61
CA SER A 6 16.06 -14.63 -7.23
C SER A 6 14.75 -15.18 -6.66
N TYR A 7 14.01 -15.94 -7.48
CA TYR A 7 12.81 -16.64 -7.01
C TYR A 7 13.07 -17.55 -5.80
N ALA A 8 14.23 -18.18 -5.74
CA ALA A 8 14.58 -19.04 -4.60
C ALA A 8 14.65 -18.27 -3.26
N LEU A 9 15.27 -17.08 -3.27
CA LEU A 9 15.32 -16.21 -2.07
C LEU A 9 13.96 -15.66 -1.72
N PHE A 10 13.17 -15.22 -2.71
CA PHE A 10 11.79 -14.80 -2.50
C PHE A 10 10.98 -15.91 -1.84
N LYS A 11 11.02 -17.13 -2.43
CA LYS A 11 10.25 -18.27 -1.93
C LYS A 11 10.63 -18.64 -0.50
N GLN A 12 11.91 -18.57 -0.14
CA GLN A 12 12.35 -18.84 1.23
C GLN A 12 11.69 -17.89 2.25
N GLN A 13 11.57 -16.59 1.92
CA GLN A 13 10.92 -15.62 2.79
C GLN A 13 9.39 -15.75 2.75
N PHE A 14 8.84 -15.99 1.56
CA PHE A 14 7.43 -16.31 1.38
C PHE A 14 6.99 -17.48 2.25
N ASP A 15 7.73 -18.61 2.23
CA ASP A 15 7.39 -19.81 2.98
C ASP A 15 7.37 -19.54 4.50
N LYS A 16 8.27 -18.69 5.01
CA LYS A 16 8.26 -18.28 6.43
C LYS A 16 6.99 -17.50 6.78
N VAL A 17 6.61 -16.52 5.95
CA VAL A 17 5.37 -15.75 6.14
C VAL A 17 4.16 -16.66 6.02
N HIS A 18 4.12 -17.51 4.99
CA HIS A 18 3.00 -18.41 4.74
C HIS A 18 2.79 -19.40 5.90
N ASN A 19 3.86 -19.92 6.50
CA ASN A 19 3.76 -20.77 7.68
C ASN A 19 3.12 -20.02 8.86
N GLU A 20 3.48 -18.76 9.11
CA GLU A 20 2.87 -17.94 10.17
C GLU A 20 1.36 -17.73 9.92
N LEU A 21 0.96 -17.59 8.65
CA LEU A 21 -0.46 -17.51 8.26
C LEU A 21 -1.19 -18.85 8.50
N MET A 22 -0.57 -19.96 8.13
CA MET A 22 -1.17 -21.30 8.28
C MET A 22 -1.39 -21.72 9.73
N ILE A 23 -0.53 -21.27 10.66
CA ILE A 23 -0.72 -21.50 12.10
C ILE A 23 -1.60 -20.46 12.79
N GLY A 24 -2.13 -19.48 12.03
CA GLY A 24 -3.10 -18.50 12.51
C GLY A 24 -2.51 -17.28 13.21
N ASN A 25 -1.21 -17.04 13.13
CA ASN A 25 -0.55 -15.88 13.72
C ASN A 25 -0.85 -14.56 12.96
N SER A 26 -1.18 -14.66 11.68
CA SER A 26 -1.63 -13.53 10.85
C SER A 26 -2.67 -14.01 9.84
N TYR A 27 -3.45 -13.09 9.28
CA TYR A 27 -4.40 -13.36 8.19
C TYR A 27 -3.90 -12.79 6.86
N LEU A 28 -3.12 -11.72 6.97
CA LEU A 28 -2.52 -11.02 5.83
C LEU A 28 -1.22 -10.38 6.29
N THR A 29 -0.13 -10.61 5.55
CA THR A 29 1.17 -10.00 5.80
C THR A 29 1.70 -9.37 4.51
N ASN A 30 2.03 -8.10 4.54
CA ASN A 30 2.68 -7.44 3.40
C ASN A 30 4.18 -7.74 3.43
N LEU A 31 4.64 -8.57 2.48
CA LEU A 31 6.05 -8.95 2.32
C LEU A 31 6.69 -8.14 1.23
N THR A 32 7.85 -7.51 1.52
CA THR A 32 8.47 -6.54 0.63
C THR A 32 9.95 -6.79 0.41
N PHE A 33 10.48 -6.27 -0.72
CA PHE A 33 11.85 -6.49 -1.14
C PHE A 33 12.47 -5.24 -1.77
N PRO A 34 13.76 -4.99 -1.53
CA PRO A 34 14.53 -4.01 -2.25
C PRO A 34 14.97 -4.57 -3.60
N THR A 35 14.76 -3.81 -4.67
CA THR A 35 15.19 -4.14 -6.02
C THR A 35 16.14 -3.05 -6.52
N PRO A 36 17.43 -3.33 -6.69
CA PRO A 36 18.34 -2.40 -7.37
C PRO A 36 17.84 -2.10 -8.78
N ILE A 37 17.87 -0.83 -9.14
CA ILE A 37 17.47 -0.36 -10.48
C ILE A 37 18.56 0.52 -11.08
N GLN A 38 18.62 0.53 -12.42
CA GLN A 38 19.40 1.50 -13.17
C GLN A 38 18.46 2.37 -13.98
N SER A 39 18.59 3.67 -13.83
CA SER A 39 17.79 4.66 -14.55
C SER A 39 18.72 5.69 -15.19
N ASN A 40 18.34 6.17 -16.37
CA ASN A 40 18.96 7.31 -17.04
C ASN A 40 18.39 8.65 -16.54
N HIS A 41 17.46 8.62 -15.58
CA HIS A 41 16.88 9.77 -14.96
C HIS A 41 17.26 9.85 -13.49
N SER A 42 17.56 11.05 -13.02
CA SER A 42 17.72 11.37 -11.60
C SER A 42 16.38 11.30 -10.87
N LEU A 43 16.42 11.17 -9.52
CA LEU A 43 15.18 11.19 -8.70
C LEU A 43 14.35 12.46 -8.93
N LYS A 44 15.02 13.60 -9.17
CA LYS A 44 14.35 14.87 -9.49
C LYS A 44 13.60 14.80 -10.83
N GLU A 45 14.22 14.26 -11.87
CA GLU A 45 13.58 14.10 -13.17
C GLU A 45 12.42 13.11 -13.10
N ILE A 46 12.59 12.00 -12.36
CA ILE A 46 11.51 11.05 -12.09
C ILE A 46 10.33 11.75 -11.42
N PHE A 47 10.59 12.57 -10.40
CA PHE A 47 9.54 13.33 -9.71
C PHE A 47 8.76 14.24 -10.65
N TYR A 48 9.44 15.02 -11.50
CA TYR A 48 8.75 15.94 -12.41
C TYR A 48 8.02 15.24 -13.55
N ARG A 49 8.58 14.15 -14.07
CA ARG A 49 8.01 13.41 -15.21
C ARG A 49 6.94 12.40 -14.82
N SER A 50 6.95 11.93 -13.57
CA SER A 50 5.97 10.94 -13.11
C SER A 50 4.58 11.56 -12.93
N SER A 51 3.55 10.78 -13.25
CA SER A 51 2.16 11.09 -12.93
C SER A 51 1.69 10.18 -11.80
N ALA A 52 1.30 10.77 -10.68
CA ALA A 52 0.72 10.05 -9.55
C ALA A 52 -0.14 10.99 -8.70
N LYS A 53 -1.10 10.41 -7.96
CA LYS A 53 -1.98 11.16 -7.07
C LYS A 53 -1.20 11.86 -5.95
N TYR A 54 -0.24 11.15 -5.37
CA TYR A 54 0.64 11.65 -4.33
C TYR A 54 2.08 11.53 -4.77
N LYS A 55 2.81 12.65 -4.75
CA LYS A 55 4.23 12.69 -5.11
C LYS A 55 5.01 13.41 -4.05
N LEU A 56 6.16 12.84 -3.67
CA LEU A 56 7.12 13.46 -2.77
C LEU A 56 8.53 13.19 -3.28
N TRP A 57 9.37 14.19 -3.25
CA TRP A 57 10.79 14.04 -3.52
C TRP A 57 11.59 14.73 -2.40
N ILE A 58 12.46 13.97 -1.77
CA ILE A 58 13.46 14.49 -0.85
C ILE A 58 14.81 14.36 -1.54
N LYS A 59 15.49 15.50 -1.67
CA LYS A 59 16.76 15.58 -2.41
C LYS A 59 17.80 14.63 -1.84
N ASN A 60 18.40 13.82 -2.72
CA ASN A 60 19.42 12.82 -2.41
C ASN A 60 18.98 11.68 -1.46
N GLU A 61 17.69 11.57 -1.19
CA GLU A 61 17.14 10.56 -0.32
C GLU A 61 16.21 9.62 -1.10
N PHE A 62 15.05 10.14 -1.55
CA PHE A 62 14.07 9.30 -2.21
C PHE A 62 13.06 10.09 -3.05
N VAL A 63 12.34 9.34 -3.88
CA VAL A 63 11.12 9.80 -4.57
C VAL A 63 9.98 8.82 -4.39
N VAL A 64 8.76 9.36 -4.21
CA VAL A 64 7.50 8.62 -4.09
C VAL A 64 6.54 9.08 -5.18
N PHE A 65 5.82 8.12 -5.78
CA PHE A 65 4.72 8.40 -6.73
C PHE A 65 3.54 7.44 -6.47
N SER A 66 2.89 7.65 -5.33
CA SER A 66 1.87 6.76 -4.79
C SER A 66 0.48 7.01 -5.36
N PRO A 67 -0.29 5.96 -5.69
CA PRO A 67 -1.72 6.07 -5.97
C PRO A 67 -2.60 6.02 -4.71
N GLU A 68 -2.07 5.58 -3.56
CA GLU A 68 -2.85 5.15 -2.42
C GLU A 68 -3.06 6.27 -1.40
N ILE A 69 -4.32 6.54 -1.09
CA ILE A 69 -4.72 7.41 0.02
C ILE A 69 -4.51 6.65 1.33
N PHE A 70 -3.82 7.28 2.29
CA PHE A 70 -3.81 6.77 3.66
C PHE A 70 -5.05 7.20 4.43
N LEU A 71 -5.20 8.51 4.61
CA LEU A 71 -6.29 9.11 5.37
C LEU A 71 -6.61 10.49 4.82
N GLN A 72 -7.89 10.81 4.79
CA GLN A 72 -8.38 12.17 4.54
C GLN A 72 -9.22 12.64 5.72
N LEU A 73 -9.04 13.92 6.11
CA LEU A 73 -9.87 14.62 7.07
C LEU A 73 -10.49 15.84 6.38
N ASN A 74 -11.80 16.03 6.57
CA ASN A 74 -12.51 17.23 6.15
C ASN A 74 -13.42 17.69 7.29
N GLY A 75 -13.02 18.76 7.98
CA GLY A 75 -13.60 19.15 9.26
C GLY A 75 -13.45 18.04 10.30
N ASN A 76 -14.54 17.41 10.71
CA ASN A 76 -14.52 16.29 11.64
C ASN A 76 -14.73 14.91 10.95
N LYS A 77 -14.94 14.89 9.65
CA LYS A 77 -15.12 13.65 8.90
C LYS A 77 -13.77 13.06 8.49
N MET A 78 -13.44 11.92 9.06
CA MET A 78 -12.28 11.11 8.73
C MET A 78 -12.67 10.03 7.71
N SER A 79 -11.86 9.83 6.67
CA SER A 79 -12.14 8.84 5.62
C SER A 79 -10.86 8.13 5.18
N SER A 80 -10.97 6.84 4.87
CA SER A 80 -9.91 6.03 4.26
C SER A 80 -10.46 5.27 3.05
N PHE A 81 -9.57 4.99 2.09
CA PHE A 81 -9.96 4.43 0.79
C PHE A 81 -9.06 3.24 0.43
N PRO A 82 -9.17 2.11 1.15
CA PRO A 82 -8.40 0.92 0.83
C PRO A 82 -8.68 0.45 -0.59
N MET A 83 -7.61 0.07 -1.28
CA MET A 83 -7.66 -0.43 -2.65
C MET A 83 -6.93 -1.77 -2.76
N LYS A 84 -7.53 -2.73 -3.47
CA LYS A 84 -6.96 -4.05 -3.75
C LYS A 84 -7.50 -4.56 -5.08
N GLY A 85 -6.61 -5.18 -5.86
CA GLY A 85 -6.95 -5.70 -7.17
C GLY A 85 -6.95 -4.62 -8.24
N THR A 86 -6.22 -4.89 -9.32
CA THR A 86 -6.15 -4.05 -10.50
C THR A 86 -6.15 -4.95 -11.73
N ILE A 87 -6.95 -4.60 -12.73
CA ILE A 87 -7.04 -5.35 -13.97
C ILE A 87 -7.02 -4.38 -15.16
N ASP A 88 -6.54 -4.84 -16.31
CA ASP A 88 -6.63 -4.07 -17.55
C ASP A 88 -8.10 -3.96 -18.00
N ALA A 89 -8.58 -2.74 -18.18
CA ALA A 89 -9.96 -2.48 -18.61
C ALA A 89 -10.28 -2.98 -20.03
N ALA A 90 -9.26 -3.30 -20.82
CA ALA A 90 -9.42 -3.84 -22.16
C ALA A 90 -9.70 -5.37 -22.17
N GLN A 91 -9.55 -6.05 -21.04
CA GLN A 91 -9.88 -7.47 -20.93
C GLN A 91 -11.40 -7.66 -21.02
N GLU A 92 -11.80 -8.74 -21.65
CA GLU A 92 -13.21 -9.15 -21.71
C GLU A 92 -13.74 -9.40 -20.30
N ASP A 93 -14.90 -8.88 -19.97
CA ASP A 93 -15.54 -8.99 -18.65
C ASP A 93 -14.67 -8.55 -17.46
N ALA A 94 -13.73 -7.60 -17.66
CA ALA A 94 -12.78 -7.15 -16.65
C ALA A 94 -13.44 -6.78 -15.30
N GLU A 95 -14.58 -6.09 -15.31
CA GLU A 95 -15.29 -5.71 -14.07
C GLU A 95 -15.79 -6.97 -13.32
N SER A 96 -16.40 -7.91 -14.04
CA SER A 96 -16.87 -9.17 -13.45
C SER A 96 -15.70 -10.01 -12.94
N ALA A 97 -14.64 -10.13 -13.72
CA ALA A 97 -13.44 -10.89 -13.37
C ALA A 97 -12.79 -10.41 -12.08
N ILE A 98 -12.57 -9.09 -11.95
CA ILE A 98 -11.93 -8.54 -10.76
C ILE A 98 -12.85 -8.60 -9.52
N LEU A 99 -14.16 -8.44 -9.68
CA LEU A 99 -15.11 -8.49 -8.56
C LEU A 99 -15.36 -9.92 -8.07
N SER A 100 -15.28 -10.94 -8.95
CA SER A 100 -15.47 -12.34 -8.59
C SER A 100 -14.19 -13.04 -8.09
N ASN A 101 -13.03 -12.39 -8.16
CA ASN A 101 -11.78 -12.98 -7.68
C ASN A 101 -11.83 -13.17 -6.16
N THR A 102 -11.87 -14.43 -5.72
CA THR A 102 -12.02 -14.80 -4.30
C THR A 102 -10.79 -14.43 -3.46
N LYS A 103 -9.59 -14.52 -4.04
CA LYS A 103 -8.32 -14.10 -3.40
C LYS A 103 -8.37 -12.62 -3.09
N GLU A 104 -8.59 -11.79 -4.11
CA GLU A 104 -8.66 -10.32 -3.98
C GLU A 104 -9.80 -9.90 -3.04
N MET A 105 -10.91 -10.64 -3.04
CA MET A 105 -12.02 -10.41 -2.11
C MET A 105 -11.59 -10.63 -0.66
N ALA A 106 -10.94 -11.75 -0.35
CA ALA A 106 -10.49 -12.07 1.00
C ALA A 106 -9.49 -11.05 1.54
N GLU A 107 -8.51 -10.65 0.71
CA GLU A 107 -7.56 -9.60 1.07
C GLU A 107 -8.25 -8.26 1.33
N HIS A 108 -9.18 -7.88 0.44
CA HIS A 108 -9.88 -6.62 0.53
C HIS A 108 -10.75 -6.53 1.78
N VAL A 109 -11.50 -7.60 2.10
CA VAL A 109 -12.30 -7.70 3.33
C VAL A 109 -11.41 -7.55 4.57
N SER A 110 -10.26 -8.24 4.62
CA SER A 110 -9.35 -8.18 5.75
C SER A 110 -8.80 -6.76 5.99
N ILE A 111 -8.43 -6.05 4.92
CA ILE A 111 -7.93 -4.68 5.03
C ILE A 111 -9.05 -3.69 5.38
N VAL A 112 -10.24 -3.83 4.81
CA VAL A 112 -11.39 -2.98 5.15
C VAL A 112 -11.74 -3.12 6.62
N ASP A 113 -11.78 -4.35 7.14
CA ASP A 113 -12.09 -4.58 8.56
C ASP A 113 -10.98 -4.05 9.49
N LEU A 114 -9.71 -4.25 9.14
CA LEU A 114 -8.58 -3.69 9.89
C LEU A 114 -8.67 -2.16 9.98
N ILE A 115 -8.85 -1.48 8.84
CA ILE A 115 -8.93 -0.01 8.82
C ILE A 115 -10.17 0.49 9.54
N ARG A 116 -11.31 -0.19 9.40
CA ARG A 116 -12.52 0.14 10.14
C ARG A 116 -12.31 0.06 11.66
N ASN A 117 -11.64 -0.98 12.13
CA ASN A 117 -11.30 -1.16 13.54
C ASN A 117 -10.31 -0.08 14.01
N ASP A 118 -9.24 0.19 13.28
CA ASP A 118 -8.28 1.24 13.60
C ASP A 118 -8.97 2.60 13.71
N MET A 119 -9.81 2.97 12.76
CA MET A 119 -10.56 4.23 12.78
C MET A 119 -11.53 4.31 13.96
N SER A 120 -12.13 3.20 14.39
CA SER A 120 -13.11 3.15 15.47
C SER A 120 -12.51 3.50 16.85
N ILE A 121 -11.20 3.49 16.99
CA ILE A 121 -10.52 3.90 18.23
C ILE A 121 -10.69 5.40 18.47
N HIS A 122 -10.74 6.21 17.40
CA HIS A 122 -10.73 7.66 17.45
C HIS A 122 -11.92 8.34 16.80
N ALA A 123 -12.81 7.56 16.19
CA ALA A 123 -13.99 8.06 15.50
C ALA A 123 -15.25 7.29 15.90
N SER A 124 -16.36 8.01 15.97
CA SER A 124 -17.70 7.45 16.10
C SER A 124 -18.33 7.21 14.72
N GLU A 125 -19.40 6.42 14.69
CA GLU A 125 -20.18 6.12 13.47
C GLU A 125 -19.34 5.61 12.30
N VAL A 126 -18.26 4.86 12.60
CA VAL A 126 -17.39 4.30 11.56
C VAL A 126 -18.15 3.25 10.75
N LYS A 127 -18.25 3.49 9.45
CA LYS A 127 -18.97 2.61 8.52
C LYS A 127 -18.32 2.56 7.15
N VAL A 128 -18.51 1.44 6.49
CA VAL A 128 -18.16 1.27 5.07
C VAL A 128 -19.26 1.93 4.25
N LYS A 129 -18.96 3.07 3.65
CA LYS A 129 -19.90 3.86 2.82
C LYS A 129 -20.14 3.20 1.46
N ARG A 130 -19.06 2.74 0.86
CA ARG A 130 -19.10 2.02 -0.42
C ARG A 130 -18.14 0.84 -0.29
N PHE A 131 -18.61 -0.33 -0.63
CA PHE A 131 -17.83 -1.56 -0.56
C PHE A 131 -17.54 -2.10 -1.96
N ARG A 132 -16.25 -2.33 -2.26
CA ARG A 132 -15.77 -2.91 -3.52
C ARG A 132 -16.38 -2.26 -4.78
N TYR A 133 -16.28 -0.96 -4.89
CA TYR A 133 -16.61 -0.24 -6.11
C TYR A 133 -15.42 -0.17 -7.05
N ILE A 134 -15.71 0.01 -8.34
CA ILE A 134 -14.69 0.12 -9.39
C ILE A 134 -14.29 1.57 -9.58
N ASP A 135 -13.00 1.84 -9.41
CA ASP A 135 -12.34 3.07 -9.84
C ASP A 135 -11.70 2.86 -11.23
N LYS A 136 -11.96 3.78 -12.14
CA LYS A 136 -11.34 3.79 -13.48
C LYS A 136 -10.11 4.66 -13.46
N ILE A 137 -8.94 4.04 -13.66
CA ILE A 137 -7.65 4.73 -13.67
C ILE A 137 -7.16 4.82 -15.11
N ASN A 138 -7.00 6.05 -15.60
CA ASN A 138 -6.36 6.27 -16.88
C ASN A 138 -4.85 6.37 -16.68
N THR A 139 -4.10 5.45 -17.27
CA THR A 139 -2.65 5.53 -17.36
C THR A 139 -2.26 5.99 -18.76
N HIS A 140 -0.99 6.26 -19.00
CA HIS A 140 -0.50 6.64 -20.32
C HIS A 140 -0.69 5.53 -21.36
N GLU A 141 -0.46 4.28 -20.96
CA GLU A 141 -0.50 3.13 -21.89
C GLU A 141 -1.89 2.50 -22.00
N LYS A 142 -2.65 2.49 -20.91
CA LYS A 142 -3.92 1.75 -20.84
C LYS A 142 -4.86 2.28 -19.75
N LYS A 143 -6.09 1.85 -19.82
CA LYS A 143 -7.08 2.06 -18.75
C LYS A 143 -7.06 0.87 -17.82
N LEU A 144 -7.07 1.14 -16.52
CA LEU A 144 -7.12 0.13 -15.47
C LEU A 144 -8.42 0.25 -14.69
N LEU A 145 -8.93 -0.87 -14.25
CA LEU A 145 -9.98 -0.95 -13.24
C LEU A 145 -9.34 -1.35 -11.92
N GLN A 146 -9.70 -0.65 -10.86
CA GLN A 146 -9.22 -0.91 -9.51
C GLN A 146 -10.40 -1.05 -8.55
N VAL A 147 -10.35 -2.04 -7.67
CA VAL A 147 -11.36 -2.21 -6.63
C VAL A 147 -10.98 -1.39 -5.41
N SER A 148 -11.89 -0.51 -4.99
CA SER A 148 -11.74 0.37 -3.83
C SER A 148 -12.92 0.23 -2.88
N SER A 149 -12.73 0.59 -1.61
CA SER A 149 -13.82 0.81 -0.66
C SER A 149 -13.66 2.16 0.02
N GLU A 150 -14.75 2.74 0.50
CA GLU A 150 -14.74 3.97 1.27
C GLU A 150 -15.21 3.68 2.69
N ILE A 151 -14.35 3.94 3.66
CA ILE A 151 -14.64 3.87 5.09
C ILE A 151 -14.66 5.29 5.61
N SER A 152 -15.65 5.65 6.40
CA SER A 152 -15.69 6.97 7.02
C SER A 152 -16.29 6.93 8.42
N GLY A 153 -15.82 7.87 9.26
CA GLY A 153 -16.33 8.10 10.60
C GLY A 153 -16.22 9.58 10.99
N THR A 154 -16.76 9.92 12.12
CA THR A 154 -16.68 11.27 12.71
C THR A 154 -15.68 11.25 13.85
N LEU A 155 -14.63 12.06 13.78
CA LEU A 155 -13.65 12.19 14.87
C LEU A 155 -14.35 12.52 16.18
N THR A 156 -13.93 11.87 17.25
CA THR A 156 -14.30 12.24 18.63
C THR A 156 -13.77 13.65 18.95
N ASP A 157 -14.28 14.30 19.97
CA ASP A 157 -13.80 15.63 20.37
C ASP A 157 -12.31 15.57 20.75
N TYR A 158 -11.90 14.53 21.47
CA TYR A 158 -10.49 14.26 21.74
C TYR A 158 -9.66 14.15 20.45
N GLY A 159 -10.16 13.40 19.46
CA GLY A 159 -9.45 13.21 18.19
C GLY A 159 -9.30 14.50 17.37
N LYS A 160 -10.24 15.43 17.48
CA LYS A 160 -10.13 16.76 16.82
C LYS A 160 -9.02 17.61 17.44
N GLU A 161 -8.91 17.62 18.77
CA GLU A 161 -7.92 18.38 19.50
C GLU A 161 -6.52 17.76 19.41
N ASN A 162 -6.44 16.43 19.24
CA ASN A 162 -5.20 15.64 19.26
C ASN A 162 -4.99 14.87 17.95
N PHE A 163 -5.27 15.48 16.80
CA PHE A 163 -5.21 14.78 15.50
C PHE A 163 -3.84 14.14 15.19
N GLY A 164 -2.75 14.75 15.68
CA GLY A 164 -1.41 14.15 15.58
C GLY A 164 -1.32 12.78 16.26
N GLU A 165 -1.88 12.63 17.47
CA GLU A 165 -1.91 11.36 18.18
C GLU A 165 -2.78 10.33 17.47
N VAL A 166 -3.94 10.76 16.93
CA VAL A 166 -4.79 9.93 16.09
C VAL A 166 -3.99 9.39 14.91
N LEU A 167 -3.29 10.26 14.19
CA LEU A 167 -2.48 9.87 13.04
C LEU A 167 -1.41 8.83 13.43
N PHE A 168 -0.66 9.08 14.51
CA PHE A 168 0.38 8.15 14.96
C PHE A 168 -0.17 6.81 15.42
N SER A 169 -1.33 6.76 16.05
CA SER A 169 -1.95 5.49 16.49
C SER A 169 -2.42 4.61 15.34
N LEU A 170 -2.72 5.21 14.18
CA LEU A 170 -3.11 4.49 12.98
C LEU A 170 -1.90 3.87 12.24
N LEU A 171 -0.67 4.28 12.58
CA LEU A 171 0.54 3.79 11.94
C LEU A 171 1.00 2.43 12.53
N PRO A 172 1.71 1.64 11.72
CA PRO A 172 1.82 1.77 10.27
C PRO A 172 0.49 1.49 9.57
N ALA A 173 0.34 2.00 8.34
CA ALA A 173 -0.89 1.78 7.57
C ALA A 173 -1.16 0.28 7.39
N GLY A 174 -2.42 -0.14 7.58
CA GLY A 174 -2.82 -1.54 7.53
C GLY A 174 -2.55 -2.20 6.18
N SER A 175 -2.74 -1.45 5.10
CA SER A 175 -2.56 -1.93 3.72
C SER A 175 -1.13 -2.37 3.37
N ILE A 176 -0.14 -1.84 4.08
CA ILE A 176 1.30 -2.13 3.87
C ILE A 176 1.94 -2.87 5.05
N SER A 177 1.20 -3.20 6.07
CA SER A 177 1.60 -4.07 7.18
C SER A 177 0.86 -5.39 7.14
N GLY A 178 -0.41 -5.41 7.49
CA GLY A 178 -1.28 -6.57 7.50
C GLY A 178 -2.11 -6.68 8.78
N ALA A 179 -2.71 -7.84 9.01
CA ALA A 179 -3.66 -8.08 10.09
C ALA A 179 -3.44 -9.44 10.77
N PRO A 180 -3.43 -9.51 12.13
CA PRO A 180 -3.47 -8.42 13.12
C PRO A 180 -2.17 -7.60 13.11
N LYS A 181 -2.27 -6.27 13.25
CA LYS A 181 -1.14 -5.35 13.05
C LYS A 181 0.11 -5.71 13.86
N HIS A 182 -0.02 -5.85 15.19
CA HIS A 182 1.11 -6.09 16.08
C HIS A 182 1.89 -7.36 15.70
N LYS A 183 1.20 -8.49 15.59
CA LYS A 183 1.83 -9.78 15.27
C LYS A 183 2.44 -9.80 13.87
N THR A 184 1.76 -9.16 12.93
CA THR A 184 2.25 -9.06 11.56
C THR A 184 3.54 -8.24 11.47
N LEU A 185 3.70 -7.19 12.26
CA LEU A 185 4.95 -6.41 12.33
C LEU A 185 6.12 -7.24 12.89
N GLU A 186 5.87 -8.10 13.87
CA GLU A 186 6.90 -9.05 14.37
C GLU A 186 7.34 -10.00 13.25
N ILE A 187 6.38 -10.55 12.48
CA ILE A 187 6.66 -11.45 11.36
C ILE A 187 7.49 -10.72 10.28
N ILE A 188 7.07 -9.53 9.87
CA ILE A 188 7.80 -8.71 8.88
C ILE A 188 9.24 -8.49 9.35
N LYS A 189 9.44 -8.06 10.60
CA LYS A 189 10.77 -7.81 11.17
C LYS A 189 11.64 -9.07 11.22
N ALA A 190 11.05 -10.23 11.45
CA ALA A 190 11.77 -11.50 11.49
C ALA A 190 12.12 -12.08 10.11
N VAL A 191 11.36 -11.70 9.08
CA VAL A 191 11.49 -12.29 7.73
C VAL A 191 12.21 -11.36 6.76
N GLU A 192 11.93 -10.05 6.77
CA GLU A 192 12.60 -9.10 5.89
C GLU A 192 14.05 -8.88 6.33
N ASN A 193 14.98 -9.00 5.39
CA ASN A 193 16.42 -8.87 5.67
C ASN A 193 16.94 -7.45 5.37
N TYR A 194 16.07 -6.43 5.45
CA TYR A 194 16.42 -5.04 5.21
C TYR A 194 15.53 -4.11 6.04
N ASP A 195 15.96 -2.87 6.18
CA ASP A 195 15.15 -1.83 6.81
C ASP A 195 14.29 -1.12 5.76
N ARG A 196 12.99 -1.05 6.00
CA ARG A 196 12.06 -0.30 5.12
C ARG A 196 12.37 1.19 5.11
N GLY A 197 12.92 1.74 6.20
CA GLY A 197 13.17 3.17 6.33
C GLY A 197 11.90 3.99 6.12
N TYR A 198 11.93 4.95 5.20
CA TYR A 198 10.77 5.76 4.83
C TYR A 198 9.73 5.01 3.98
N TYR A 199 10.11 3.93 3.31
CA TYR A 199 9.18 3.09 2.55
C TYR A 199 8.12 2.50 3.48
N SER A 200 6.88 2.44 3.05
CA SER A 200 5.72 2.07 3.88
C SER A 200 5.35 3.12 4.93
N GLY A 201 5.95 4.28 4.92
CA GLY A 201 5.53 5.42 5.74
C GLY A 201 4.31 6.13 5.17
N VAL A 202 4.02 7.29 5.74
CA VAL A 202 2.91 8.16 5.33
C VAL A 202 3.41 9.59 5.21
N PHE A 203 2.91 10.31 4.23
CA PHE A 203 3.12 11.75 4.10
C PHE A 203 1.83 12.44 3.73
N GLY A 204 1.69 13.71 4.08
CA GLY A 204 0.48 14.45 3.80
C GLY A 204 0.61 15.92 4.16
N ILE A 205 -0.48 16.65 3.90
CA ILE A 205 -0.61 18.09 4.20
C ILE A 205 -1.78 18.27 5.15
N PHE A 206 -1.53 18.98 6.24
CA PHE A 206 -2.53 19.38 7.23
C PHE A 206 -2.58 20.90 7.33
N ASP A 207 -3.75 21.50 7.12
CA ASP A 207 -3.97 22.96 7.16
C ASP A 207 -4.70 23.43 8.43
N GLY A 208 -4.85 22.54 9.42
CA GLY A 208 -5.59 22.80 10.65
C GLY A 208 -7.07 22.37 10.61
N LYS A 209 -7.63 22.10 9.43
CA LYS A 209 -9.02 21.65 9.24
C LYS A 209 -9.16 20.47 8.31
N THR A 210 -8.32 20.42 7.30
CA THR A 210 -8.28 19.34 6.32
C THR A 210 -6.92 18.63 6.38
N PHE A 211 -6.94 17.34 6.13
CA PHE A 211 -5.74 16.52 5.97
C PHE A 211 -5.90 15.65 4.74
N ASP A 212 -4.89 15.62 3.92
CA ASP A 212 -4.82 14.72 2.76
C ASP A 212 -3.46 14.03 2.75
N SER A 213 -3.45 12.70 2.70
CA SER A 213 -2.22 11.93 2.87
C SER A 213 -2.20 10.68 2.02
N GLY A 214 -0.98 10.28 1.64
CA GLY A 214 -0.69 9.08 0.88
C GLY A 214 0.25 8.13 1.61
N VAL A 215 0.13 6.84 1.29
CA VAL A 215 1.06 5.80 1.72
C VAL A 215 2.32 5.86 0.86
N MET A 216 3.50 5.73 1.47
CA MET A 216 4.79 5.79 0.76
C MET A 216 5.10 4.46 0.08
N ILE A 217 4.39 4.19 -1.00
CA ILE A 217 4.63 3.08 -1.94
C ILE A 217 5.01 3.62 -3.32
N ARG A 218 5.42 2.77 -4.26
CA ARG A 218 6.06 3.21 -5.50
C ARG A 218 7.23 4.14 -5.17
N PHE A 219 8.18 3.57 -4.47
CA PHE A 219 9.22 4.28 -3.74
C PHE A 219 10.60 3.92 -4.29
N ILE A 220 11.39 4.93 -4.62
CA ILE A 220 12.79 4.76 -5.03
C ILE A 220 13.67 5.51 -4.06
N GLU A 221 14.57 4.80 -3.38
CA GLU A 221 15.57 5.34 -2.47
C GLU A 221 16.92 5.45 -3.16
N GLN A 222 17.66 6.47 -2.80
CA GLN A 222 19.06 6.63 -3.23
C GLN A 222 19.98 6.24 -2.06
N LEU A 223 20.73 5.17 -2.23
CA LEU A 223 21.76 4.73 -1.27
C LEU A 223 23.14 4.88 -1.91
N GLY A 224 23.80 6.00 -1.61
CA GLY A 224 25.02 6.38 -2.33
C GLY A 224 24.75 6.56 -3.82
N ASP A 225 25.43 5.80 -4.66
CA ASP A 225 25.27 5.83 -6.11
C ASP A 225 24.19 4.85 -6.63
N GLN A 226 23.58 4.07 -5.75
CA GLN A 226 22.58 3.08 -6.12
C GLN A 226 21.16 3.61 -5.96
N LEU A 227 20.29 3.26 -6.90
CA LEU A 227 18.85 3.46 -6.80
C LEU A 227 18.18 2.13 -6.44
N ILE A 228 17.39 2.14 -5.38
CA ILE A 228 16.68 0.97 -4.87
C ILE A 228 15.18 1.20 -4.95
N PHE A 229 14.49 0.43 -5.76
CA PHE A 229 13.04 0.41 -5.78
C PHE A 229 12.54 -0.59 -4.74
N LYS A 230 11.66 -0.17 -3.83
CA LYS A 230 11.07 -1.05 -2.82
C LYS A 230 9.65 -1.43 -3.24
N SER A 231 9.36 -2.73 -3.30
CA SER A 231 8.08 -3.29 -3.73
C SER A 231 7.73 -4.57 -2.99
N GLY A 232 6.48 -4.96 -3.03
CA GLY A 232 5.99 -6.18 -2.42
C GLY A 232 4.48 -6.36 -2.57
N GLY A 233 3.94 -7.36 -1.91
CA GLY A 233 2.53 -7.72 -1.96
C GLY A 233 2.01 -8.28 -0.66
N GLY A 234 0.69 -8.37 -0.55
CA GLY A 234 0.01 -9.00 0.55
C GLY A 234 0.02 -10.52 0.39
N ILE A 235 0.63 -11.21 1.34
CA ILE A 235 0.62 -12.67 1.40
C ILE A 235 -0.50 -13.11 2.33
N HIS A 236 -1.33 -14.04 1.89
CA HIS A 236 -2.37 -14.70 2.68
C HIS A 236 -2.34 -16.23 2.45
N SER A 237 -3.19 -16.98 3.15
CA SER A 237 -3.18 -18.45 3.14
C SER A 237 -3.37 -19.09 1.76
N LEU A 238 -4.00 -18.38 0.81
CA LEU A 238 -4.25 -18.86 -0.56
C LEU A 238 -3.25 -18.29 -1.60
N SER A 239 -2.23 -17.54 -1.16
CA SER A 239 -1.24 -16.96 -2.07
C SER A 239 -0.37 -18.02 -2.73
N ASP A 240 -0.16 -17.89 -4.04
CA ASP A 240 0.78 -18.70 -4.81
C ASP A 240 2.13 -17.99 -4.91
N PRO A 241 3.24 -18.62 -4.50
CA PRO A 241 4.54 -17.95 -4.43
C PRO A 241 5.07 -17.45 -5.77
N LYS A 242 4.73 -18.12 -6.87
CA LYS A 242 5.20 -17.69 -8.19
C LYS A 242 4.43 -16.46 -8.66
N SER A 243 3.13 -16.47 -8.49
CA SER A 243 2.27 -15.32 -8.80
C SER A 243 2.64 -14.07 -7.99
N GLU A 244 2.90 -14.23 -6.68
CA GLU A 244 3.32 -13.11 -5.82
C GLU A 244 4.70 -12.57 -6.19
N TYR A 245 5.61 -13.44 -6.62
CA TYR A 245 6.93 -13.02 -7.11
C TYR A 245 6.83 -12.20 -8.39
N GLU A 246 6.03 -12.65 -9.35
CA GLU A 246 5.79 -11.95 -10.60
C GLU A 246 5.14 -10.59 -10.34
N GLU A 247 4.13 -10.52 -9.46
CA GLU A 247 3.47 -9.28 -9.05
C GLU A 247 4.44 -8.29 -8.39
N MET A 248 5.34 -8.78 -7.51
CA MET A 248 6.36 -7.95 -6.88
C MET A 248 7.28 -7.32 -7.92
N ILE A 249 7.71 -8.09 -8.94
CA ILE A 249 8.57 -7.60 -10.03
C ILE A 249 7.82 -6.61 -10.92
N ASP A 250 6.56 -6.85 -11.22
CA ASP A 250 5.74 -5.99 -12.09
C ASP A 250 5.46 -4.63 -11.44
N LYS A 251 5.43 -4.58 -10.12
CA LYS A 251 5.32 -3.32 -9.37
C LYS A 251 6.56 -2.44 -9.45
N VAL A 252 7.71 -2.97 -9.91
CA VAL A 252 8.95 -2.20 -10.11
C VAL A 252 8.90 -1.52 -11.48
N TYR A 253 8.31 -0.34 -11.54
CA TYR A 253 8.27 0.50 -12.72
C TYR A 253 8.32 1.99 -12.35
N VAL A 254 8.80 2.80 -13.26
CA VAL A 254 8.82 4.26 -13.11
C VAL A 254 7.78 4.86 -14.05
N PRO A 255 6.73 5.54 -13.56
CA PRO A 255 5.65 6.08 -14.39
C PRO A 255 6.08 7.41 -15.05
N ILE A 256 7.08 7.37 -15.90
CA ILE A 256 7.56 8.50 -16.69
C ILE A 256 6.82 8.51 -18.03
N TYR A 257 6.33 9.68 -18.39
CA TYR A 257 5.61 9.95 -19.64
C TYR A 257 6.28 11.07 -20.43
#